data_7ded70b4002260443de805a3724b9cbd
#
_entry.id   7ded70b4002260443de805a3724b9cbd
#
_cell.length_a   1.000
_cell.length_b   1.000
_cell.length_c   1.000
_cell.angle_alpha   90.00
_cell.angle_beta   90.00
_cell.angle_gamma   90.00
#
_symmetry.space_group_name_H-M   'P 1'
#
loop_
_entity.id
_entity.type
_entity.pdbx_description
1 polymer ?
#
loop_
_entity_poly.entity_id
_entity_poly.type
_entity_poly.pdbx_seq_one_letter_code
_entity_poly.pdbx_strand_id
1 'polypeptide(L)'
;IFGDWREEIVLRTNGSTALRIYTTPHPTRHRLYTLWHDHQYRQAMVWECLGYNQPPHVSYFVGELEGITMAPPPLTNTGRTEINNGSVINSSLNGEHVMLCDQADATISFSEGAQPYIFTDNAPSWVQGTDINGTSTLNNRSEIIYKYYTHTVTGAAFSGDMRLVKQGDGTLVLPKVAQTYTGSTDIWAGTLQFDGTLLNSPLW
;
A
#
# COMPACT_ATOMS: atom_id res chain seq x y z
N ILE A 1 -22.55 -1.27 -3.95
CA ILE A 1 -21.66 -2.39 -3.51
C ILE A 1 -20.57 -2.69 -4.55
N PHE A 2 -20.84 -2.64 -5.83
CA PHE A 2 -19.84 -2.93 -6.87
C PHE A 2 -18.92 -1.74 -7.21
N GLY A 3 -19.15 -0.59 -6.58
CA GLY A 3 -18.31 0.60 -6.76
C GLY A 3 -18.54 1.30 -8.09
N ASP A 4 -19.66 1.08 -8.73
CA ASP A 4 -20.13 1.91 -9.83
C ASP A 4 -21.15 2.95 -9.33
N TRP A 5 -21.74 3.72 -10.23
CA TRP A 5 -22.70 4.77 -9.87
C TRP A 5 -24.12 4.24 -9.54
N ARG A 6 -24.35 2.94 -9.75
CA ARG A 6 -25.63 2.31 -9.47
C ARG A 6 -25.70 1.83 -8.04
N GLU A 7 -26.90 1.88 -7.50
CA GLU A 7 -27.19 1.20 -6.23
C GLU A 7 -27.68 -0.22 -6.53
N GLU A 8 -27.14 -1.19 -5.81
CA GLU A 8 -27.54 -2.57 -5.89
C GLU A 8 -28.11 -3.05 -4.56
N ILE A 9 -29.12 -3.90 -4.67
CA ILE A 9 -29.66 -4.63 -3.54
C ILE A 9 -29.29 -6.09 -3.68
N VAL A 10 -28.55 -6.63 -2.73
CA VAL A 10 -28.14 -8.03 -2.71
C VAL A 10 -28.93 -8.77 -1.64
N LEU A 11 -29.74 -9.72 -2.07
CA LEU A 11 -30.57 -10.54 -1.17
C LEU A 11 -30.24 -12.02 -1.38
N ARG A 12 -30.32 -12.78 -0.31
CA ARG A 12 -30.30 -14.24 -0.43
C ARG A 12 -31.65 -14.76 -0.95
N THR A 13 -31.62 -15.81 -1.75
CA THR A 13 -32.81 -16.50 -2.17
C THR A 13 -33.45 -17.29 -1.00
N ASN A 14 -34.74 -17.59 -1.14
CA ASN A 14 -35.42 -18.48 -0.20
C ASN A 14 -34.68 -19.84 -0.19
N GLY A 15 -34.34 -20.32 0.98
CA GLY A 15 -33.49 -21.52 1.13
C GLY A 15 -31.98 -21.26 1.13
N SER A 16 -31.52 -20.03 0.95
CA SER A 16 -30.10 -19.61 1.04
C SER A 16 -29.16 -20.33 0.07
N THR A 17 -29.67 -20.78 -1.08
CA THR A 17 -28.88 -21.51 -2.09
C THR A 17 -28.17 -20.59 -3.11
N ALA A 18 -28.60 -19.32 -3.18
CA ALA A 18 -28.03 -18.33 -4.10
C ALA A 18 -28.20 -16.90 -3.56
N LEU A 19 -27.44 -15.97 -4.15
CA LEU A 19 -27.65 -14.54 -4.01
C LEU A 19 -28.37 -13.99 -5.23
N ARG A 20 -29.29 -13.08 -5.01
CA ARG A 20 -29.96 -12.33 -6.07
C ARG A 20 -29.56 -10.87 -5.97
N ILE A 21 -29.08 -10.34 -7.08
CA ILE A 21 -28.63 -8.97 -7.20
C ILE A 21 -29.67 -8.20 -8.03
N TYR A 22 -30.18 -7.13 -7.49
CA TYR A 22 -31.06 -6.20 -8.18
C TYR A 22 -30.26 -4.94 -8.50
N THR A 23 -30.28 -4.50 -9.73
CA THR A 23 -29.62 -3.28 -10.19
C THR A 23 -30.49 -2.59 -11.25
N THR A 24 -30.26 -1.30 -11.48
CA THR A 24 -30.97 -0.57 -12.52
C THR A 24 -30.44 -0.92 -13.91
N PRO A 25 -31.31 -1.14 -14.91
CA PRO A 25 -30.89 -1.51 -16.28
C PRO A 25 -30.50 -0.30 -17.14
N HIS A 26 -30.50 0.92 -16.59
CA HIS A 26 -30.26 2.13 -17.37
C HIS A 26 -28.81 2.20 -17.87
N PRO A 27 -28.57 2.30 -19.18
CA PRO A 27 -27.24 2.50 -19.71
C PRO A 27 -26.74 3.92 -19.40
N THR A 28 -25.44 4.06 -19.21
CA THR A 28 -24.78 5.36 -19.10
C THR A 28 -23.76 5.56 -20.22
N ARG A 29 -23.58 6.80 -20.65
CA ARG A 29 -22.50 7.20 -21.58
C ARG A 29 -21.24 7.63 -20.83
N HIS A 30 -21.36 7.87 -19.53
CA HIS A 30 -20.24 8.33 -18.70
C HIS A 30 -19.35 7.14 -18.29
N ARG A 31 -18.05 7.39 -18.32
CA ARG A 31 -17.06 6.45 -17.83
C ARG A 31 -16.45 7.04 -16.56
N LEU A 32 -16.67 6.38 -15.45
CA LEU A 32 -16.13 6.75 -14.16
C LEU A 32 -15.12 5.70 -13.72
N TYR A 33 -14.12 6.14 -12.99
CA TYR A 33 -13.34 5.21 -12.16
C TYR A 33 -14.27 4.57 -11.13
N THR A 34 -13.96 3.37 -10.70
CA THR A 34 -14.74 2.74 -9.64
C THR A 34 -14.75 3.61 -8.39
N LEU A 35 -15.90 3.72 -7.74
CA LEU A 35 -16.05 4.51 -6.51
C LEU A 35 -15.15 3.99 -5.37
N TRP A 36 -14.66 2.76 -5.48
CA TRP A 36 -13.67 2.20 -4.57
C TRP A 36 -12.34 2.95 -4.51
N HIS A 37 -12.05 3.82 -5.48
CA HIS A 37 -10.90 4.73 -5.40
C HIS A 37 -11.08 5.81 -4.33
N ASP A 38 -12.32 6.19 -4.05
CA ASP A 38 -12.61 7.20 -3.05
C ASP A 38 -12.48 6.64 -1.63
N HIS A 39 -11.71 7.34 -0.80
CA HIS A 39 -11.47 6.91 0.58
C HIS A 39 -12.74 6.95 1.43
N GLN A 40 -13.57 7.98 1.25
CA GLN A 40 -14.83 8.14 1.98
C GLN A 40 -15.81 7.04 1.61
N TYR A 41 -15.90 6.68 0.33
CA TYR A 41 -16.72 5.56 -0.11
C TYR A 41 -16.28 4.24 0.53
N ARG A 42 -14.97 3.96 0.57
CA ARG A 42 -14.46 2.75 1.25
C ARG A 42 -14.79 2.71 2.73
N GLN A 43 -14.69 3.85 3.42
CA GLN A 43 -15.06 3.93 4.83
C GLN A 43 -16.56 3.72 5.04
N ALA A 44 -17.41 4.32 4.21
CA ALA A 44 -18.85 4.15 4.28
C ALA A 44 -19.25 2.68 4.08
N MET A 45 -18.61 1.97 3.14
CA MET A 45 -18.83 0.53 2.93
C MET A 45 -18.44 -0.33 4.14
N VAL A 46 -17.36 0.02 4.83
CA VAL A 46 -16.98 -0.66 6.09
C VAL A 46 -18.01 -0.43 7.19
N TRP A 47 -18.55 0.78 7.28
CA TRP A 47 -19.57 1.10 8.28
C TRP A 47 -20.87 0.33 8.06
N GLU A 48 -21.28 0.09 6.82
CA GLU A 48 -22.43 -0.79 6.53
C GLU A 48 -22.23 -2.19 7.13
N CYS A 49 -21.02 -2.74 7.08
CA CYS A 49 -20.69 -4.01 7.70
C CYS A 49 -20.81 -3.99 9.25
N LEU A 50 -20.77 -2.80 9.83
CA LEU A 50 -20.91 -2.59 11.29
C LEU A 50 -22.33 -2.23 11.73
N GLY A 51 -23.31 -2.36 10.84
CA GLY A 51 -24.72 -2.07 11.12
C GLY A 51 -25.14 -0.62 10.90
N TYR A 52 -24.31 0.20 10.28
CA TYR A 52 -24.68 1.56 9.88
C TYR A 52 -25.40 1.52 8.53
N ASN A 53 -26.69 1.64 8.56
CA ASN A 53 -27.53 1.46 7.37
C ASN A 53 -27.75 2.79 6.61
N GLN A 54 -26.68 3.34 6.09
CA GLN A 54 -26.71 4.50 5.19
C GLN A 54 -26.01 4.13 3.87
N PRO A 55 -26.58 4.51 2.70
CA PRO A 55 -25.91 4.26 1.43
C PRO A 55 -24.50 4.84 1.43
N PRO A 56 -23.50 4.10 0.92
CA PRO A 56 -22.15 4.63 0.82
C PRO A 56 -22.11 5.80 -0.14
N HIS A 57 -21.40 6.85 0.24
CA HIS A 57 -21.26 8.07 -0.55
C HIS A 57 -19.80 8.44 -0.77
N VAL A 58 -19.55 9.13 -1.86
CA VAL A 58 -18.22 9.60 -2.24
C VAL A 58 -17.94 11.00 -1.70
N SER A 59 -16.66 11.38 -1.67
CA SER A 59 -16.20 12.71 -1.21
C SER A 59 -16.37 13.81 -2.26
N TYR A 60 -16.83 13.49 -3.45
CA TYR A 60 -16.98 14.40 -4.58
C TYR A 60 -18.36 14.27 -5.23
N PHE A 61 -18.73 15.26 -6.04
CA PHE A 61 -20.01 15.27 -6.72
C PHE A 61 -20.01 14.32 -7.94
N VAL A 62 -20.92 13.36 -7.98
CA VAL A 62 -21.04 12.35 -9.05
C VAL A 62 -22.16 12.70 -10.03
N GLY A 63 -22.96 13.71 -9.74
CA GLY A 63 -24.10 14.08 -10.59
C GLY A 63 -23.70 14.84 -11.84
N GLU A 64 -24.56 14.78 -12.86
CA GLU A 64 -24.47 15.61 -14.04
C GLU A 64 -25.36 16.86 -13.83
N LEU A 65 -24.75 18.01 -13.86
CA LEU A 65 -25.45 19.28 -13.90
C LEU A 65 -25.15 19.95 -15.24
N GLU A 66 -26.16 20.61 -15.81
CA GLU A 66 -26.01 21.35 -17.06
C GLU A 66 -24.86 22.36 -16.97
N GLY A 67 -23.88 22.25 -17.85
CA GLY A 67 -22.69 23.10 -17.88
C GLY A 67 -21.55 22.69 -16.90
N ILE A 68 -21.70 21.63 -16.11
CA ILE A 68 -20.65 21.11 -15.25
C ILE A 68 -20.11 19.82 -15.84
N THR A 69 -18.86 19.87 -16.29
CA THR A 69 -18.12 18.66 -16.65
C THR A 69 -17.68 17.98 -15.37
N MET A 70 -18.05 16.73 -15.15
CA MET A 70 -17.53 15.93 -14.04
C MET A 70 -16.01 15.83 -14.16
N ALA A 71 -15.32 16.43 -13.22
CA ALA A 71 -13.90 16.15 -13.08
C ALA A 71 -13.73 14.68 -12.70
N PRO A 72 -12.79 13.94 -13.32
CA PRO A 72 -12.43 12.65 -12.80
C PRO A 72 -11.96 12.85 -11.35
N PRO A 73 -12.26 11.89 -10.44
CA PRO A 73 -11.73 11.96 -9.09
C PRO A 73 -10.21 12.14 -9.19
N PRO A 74 -9.61 12.96 -8.33
CA PRO A 74 -8.18 13.08 -8.33
C PRO A 74 -7.61 11.67 -8.17
N LEU A 75 -6.92 11.21 -9.18
CA LEU A 75 -6.11 10.01 -9.06
C LEU A 75 -5.07 10.35 -7.99
N THR A 76 -5.35 10.00 -6.75
CA THR A 76 -4.26 9.81 -5.82
C THR A 76 -3.39 8.79 -6.52
N ASN A 77 -2.19 9.21 -6.88
CA ASN A 77 -1.23 8.35 -7.55
C ASN A 77 -1.01 7.14 -6.65
N THR A 78 -1.82 6.11 -6.86
CA THR A 78 -1.66 4.81 -6.22
C THR A 78 -0.69 3.96 -7.03
N GLY A 79 -0.22 4.48 -8.16
CA GLY A 79 0.88 3.95 -8.93
C GLY A 79 2.15 4.10 -8.13
N ARG A 80 2.49 3.08 -7.36
CA ARG A 80 3.82 2.89 -6.84
C ARG A 80 4.62 2.10 -7.87
N THR A 81 5.85 2.53 -8.08
CA THR A 81 6.81 1.78 -8.87
C THR A 81 7.41 0.71 -7.97
N GLU A 82 7.06 -0.55 -8.22
CA GLU A 82 7.65 -1.66 -7.48
C GLU A 82 9.05 -1.94 -7.98
N ILE A 83 9.97 -2.09 -7.06
CA ILE A 83 11.37 -2.44 -7.33
C ILE A 83 11.75 -3.69 -6.56
N ASN A 84 12.76 -4.38 -7.06
CA ASN A 84 13.21 -5.67 -6.55
C ASN A 84 14.71 -5.66 -6.29
N ASN A 85 15.20 -6.76 -5.75
CA ASN A 85 16.63 -6.99 -5.51
C ASN A 85 17.48 -6.65 -6.74
N GLY A 86 18.56 -5.91 -6.52
CA GLY A 86 19.46 -5.44 -7.57
C GLY A 86 19.00 -4.16 -8.26
N SER A 87 17.84 -3.61 -7.95
CA SER A 87 17.35 -2.35 -8.54
C SER A 87 18.23 -1.16 -8.16
N VAL A 88 18.36 -0.23 -9.11
CA VAL A 88 19.04 1.06 -8.90
C VAL A 88 18.01 2.18 -8.95
N ILE A 89 17.85 2.90 -7.85
CA ILE A 89 17.02 4.10 -7.81
C ILE A 89 17.86 5.28 -8.27
N ASN A 90 17.46 5.91 -9.33
CA ASN A 90 18.13 7.04 -9.94
C ASN A 90 17.15 8.18 -10.24
N SER A 91 17.61 9.22 -10.88
CA SER A 91 16.80 10.41 -11.17
C SER A 91 15.57 10.16 -12.05
N SER A 92 15.48 9.02 -12.74
CA SER A 92 14.26 8.68 -13.52
C SER A 92 13.05 8.37 -12.64
N LEU A 93 13.28 8.08 -11.36
CA LEU A 93 12.25 7.80 -10.36
C LEU A 93 11.96 9.02 -9.44
N ASN A 94 12.49 10.19 -9.77
CA ASN A 94 12.23 11.40 -9.01
C ASN A 94 10.74 11.77 -9.06
N GLY A 95 10.18 12.09 -7.90
CA GLY A 95 8.76 12.39 -7.75
C GLY A 95 7.84 11.16 -7.71
N GLU A 96 8.37 9.95 -7.90
CA GLU A 96 7.59 8.71 -7.85
C GLU A 96 7.45 8.15 -6.43
N HIS A 97 6.40 7.37 -6.21
CA HIS A 97 6.30 6.49 -5.05
C HIS A 97 6.98 5.15 -5.39
N VAL A 98 8.13 4.92 -4.82
CA VAL A 98 8.93 3.70 -5.04
C VAL A 98 8.75 2.74 -3.88
N MET A 99 8.52 1.46 -4.15
CA MET A 99 8.31 0.45 -3.11
C MET A 99 9.16 -0.79 -3.36
N LEU A 100 9.93 -1.19 -2.36
CA LEU A 100 10.67 -2.45 -2.32
C LEU A 100 9.80 -3.53 -1.67
N CYS A 101 9.47 -4.57 -2.45
CA CYS A 101 8.47 -5.58 -2.07
C CYS A 101 9.00 -7.01 -2.07
N ASP A 102 10.31 -7.23 -2.14
CA ASP A 102 10.87 -8.57 -2.18
C ASP A 102 10.43 -9.43 -0.99
N GLN A 103 10.13 -10.68 -1.28
CA GLN A 103 9.77 -11.70 -0.28
C GLN A 103 11.00 -12.52 0.14
N ALA A 104 12.17 -11.88 0.14
CA ALA A 104 13.48 -12.43 0.48
C ALA A 104 14.41 -11.29 0.91
N ASP A 105 15.62 -11.64 1.35
CA ASP A 105 16.67 -10.64 1.55
C ASP A 105 16.98 -9.94 0.21
N ALA A 106 17.02 -8.61 0.22
CA ALA A 106 17.22 -7.81 -0.98
C ALA A 106 18.24 -6.71 -0.76
N THR A 107 18.97 -6.37 -1.81
CA THR A 107 19.89 -5.23 -1.82
C THR A 107 19.57 -4.34 -3.01
N ILE A 108 19.39 -3.07 -2.77
CA ILE A 108 19.18 -2.02 -3.77
C ILE A 108 20.22 -0.93 -3.63
N SER A 109 20.35 -0.07 -4.62
CA SER A 109 21.24 1.08 -4.52
C SER A 109 20.56 2.38 -4.92
N PHE A 110 20.93 3.47 -4.24
CA PHE A 110 20.54 4.82 -4.59
C PHE A 110 21.68 5.49 -5.32
N SER A 111 21.40 6.07 -6.47
CA SER A 111 22.31 6.95 -7.19
C SER A 111 22.29 8.36 -6.59
N GLU A 112 23.37 9.09 -6.77
CA GLU A 112 23.41 10.50 -6.44
C GLU A 112 22.32 11.29 -7.19
N GLY A 113 21.60 12.16 -6.48
CA GLY A 113 20.49 12.95 -7.04
C GLY A 113 19.18 12.19 -7.21
N ALA A 114 19.07 10.94 -6.77
CA ALA A 114 17.79 10.24 -6.71
C ALA A 114 16.91 10.81 -5.59
N GLN A 115 15.70 11.26 -5.94
CA GLN A 115 14.73 11.89 -5.04
C GLN A 115 13.31 11.39 -5.33
N PRO A 116 13.00 10.12 -5.06
CA PRO A 116 11.60 9.66 -5.11
C PRO A 116 10.78 10.48 -4.10
N TYR A 117 9.51 10.71 -4.40
CA TYR A 117 8.60 11.39 -3.46
C TYR A 117 8.39 10.58 -2.17
N ILE A 118 8.17 9.28 -2.33
CA ILE A 118 8.09 8.33 -1.22
C ILE A 118 8.94 7.11 -1.55
N PHE A 119 9.77 6.69 -0.60
CA PHE A 119 10.37 5.37 -0.62
C PHE A 119 9.76 4.53 0.49
N THR A 120 9.10 3.44 0.10
CA THR A 120 8.49 2.49 1.02
C THR A 120 9.27 1.18 0.99
N ASP A 121 9.66 0.70 2.15
CA ASP A 121 10.16 -0.65 2.36
C ASP A 121 9.09 -1.53 3.00
N ASN A 122 8.85 -2.70 2.40
CA ASN A 122 7.91 -3.69 2.91
C ASN A 122 8.59 -5.06 3.08
N ALA A 123 9.74 -5.07 3.77
CA ALA A 123 10.43 -6.31 4.12
C ALA A 123 9.51 -7.20 4.97
N PRO A 124 9.09 -8.37 4.49
CA PRO A 124 8.14 -9.20 5.20
C PRO A 124 8.80 -10.09 6.27
N SER A 125 7.96 -10.68 7.10
CA SER A 125 8.30 -11.87 7.87
C SER A 125 7.71 -13.11 7.21
N TRP A 126 8.33 -14.23 7.45
CA TRP A 126 7.85 -15.54 7.05
C TRP A 126 7.78 -16.48 8.23
N VAL A 127 6.72 -17.26 8.30
CA VAL A 127 6.51 -18.25 9.37
C VAL A 127 6.89 -19.62 8.84
N GLN A 128 7.94 -20.18 9.36
CA GLN A 128 8.28 -21.59 9.13
C GLN A 128 7.85 -22.40 10.34
N GLY A 129 6.85 -23.26 10.15
CA GLY A 129 6.57 -24.35 11.09
C GLY A 129 7.48 -25.52 10.79
N THR A 130 8.33 -25.91 11.73
CA THR A 130 9.03 -27.20 11.71
C THR A 130 8.42 -28.12 12.75
N ASP A 131 8.21 -29.40 12.40
CA ASP A 131 7.97 -30.40 13.43
C ASP A 131 9.30 -30.75 14.13
N ILE A 132 9.20 -31.43 15.27
CA ILE A 132 10.37 -31.87 16.05
C ILE A 132 11.28 -32.82 15.25
N ASN A 133 10.91 -33.25 14.07
CA ASN A 133 11.67 -34.14 13.19
C ASN A 133 12.25 -33.41 11.98
N GLY A 134 12.10 -32.07 11.90
CA GLY A 134 12.62 -31.25 10.82
C GLY A 134 11.80 -31.28 9.53
N THR A 135 10.63 -31.86 9.52
CA THR A 135 9.67 -31.83 8.42
C THR A 135 8.70 -30.66 8.59
N SER A 136 8.53 -29.84 7.55
CA SER A 136 7.64 -28.68 7.59
C SER A 136 6.18 -29.12 7.56
N THR A 137 5.60 -29.41 8.72
CA THR A 137 4.16 -29.63 8.86
C THR A 137 3.61 -28.82 10.01
N LEU A 138 2.53 -28.08 9.74
CA LEU A 138 1.81 -27.25 10.73
C LEU A 138 0.99 -28.10 11.73
N ASN A 139 1.30 -29.35 11.91
CA ASN A 139 0.53 -30.27 12.77
C ASN A 139 1.21 -30.55 14.10
N ASN A 140 0.60 -30.06 15.15
CA ASN A 140 0.54 -30.61 16.50
C ASN A 140 1.78 -30.66 17.39
N ARG A 141 2.68 -29.76 17.36
CA ARG A 141 3.78 -29.39 18.27
C ARG A 141 4.93 -28.70 17.53
N SER A 142 4.58 -27.89 16.57
CA SER A 142 5.55 -27.15 15.78
C SER A 142 6.01 -25.93 16.58
N GLU A 143 7.28 -25.76 16.71
CA GLU A 143 7.84 -24.47 17.10
C GLU A 143 7.60 -23.50 15.95
N ILE A 144 6.93 -22.40 16.22
CA ILE A 144 6.73 -21.34 15.22
C ILE A 144 8.02 -20.54 15.15
N ILE A 145 8.77 -20.72 14.08
CA ILE A 145 9.97 -19.92 13.81
C ILE A 145 9.58 -18.79 12.87
N TYR A 146 9.77 -17.55 13.32
CA TYR A 146 9.64 -16.37 12.48
C TYR A 146 10.99 -16.07 11.81
N LYS A 147 11.01 -16.00 10.50
CA LYS A 147 12.15 -15.49 9.76
C LYS A 147 11.81 -14.07 9.27
N TYR A 148 12.66 -13.12 9.61
CA TYR A 148 12.56 -11.74 9.18
C TYR A 148 13.55 -11.51 8.06
N TYR A 149 13.08 -10.96 6.95
CA TYR A 149 13.96 -10.63 5.84
C TYR A 149 14.61 -9.25 6.04
N THR A 150 15.79 -9.10 5.45
CA THR A 150 16.56 -7.87 5.52
C THR A 150 16.68 -7.27 4.13
N HIS A 151 16.19 -6.05 3.99
CA HIS A 151 16.41 -5.23 2.81
C HIS A 151 17.54 -4.24 3.11
N THR A 152 18.54 -4.19 2.23
CA THR A 152 19.72 -3.33 2.39
C THR A 152 19.74 -2.27 1.30
N VAL A 153 19.86 -1.02 1.69
CA VAL A 153 20.10 0.09 0.79
C VAL A 153 21.56 0.46 0.81
N THR A 154 22.15 0.62 -0.36
CA THR A 154 23.54 1.02 -0.57
C THR A 154 23.61 2.28 -1.43
N GLY A 155 24.80 2.85 -1.59
CA GLY A 155 25.06 3.98 -2.47
C GLY A 155 24.90 5.34 -1.80
N ALA A 156 24.24 6.29 -2.47
CA ALA A 156 24.15 7.67 -2.04
C ALA A 156 23.18 7.88 -0.86
N ALA A 157 23.33 9.01 -0.18
CA ALA A 157 22.39 9.47 0.82
C ALA A 157 21.03 9.78 0.23
N PHE A 158 19.97 9.57 1.01
CA PHE A 158 18.65 10.10 0.70
C PHE A 158 18.68 11.63 0.84
N SER A 159 18.06 12.32 -0.09
CA SER A 159 18.06 13.78 -0.16
C SER A 159 16.72 14.32 -0.64
N GLY A 160 16.56 15.65 -0.63
CA GLY A 160 15.32 16.33 -1.05
C GLY A 160 14.21 16.23 -0.02
N ASP A 161 12.97 16.32 -0.47
CA ASP A 161 11.75 16.26 0.35
C ASP A 161 11.15 14.84 0.46
N MET A 162 11.92 13.84 0.11
CA MET A 162 11.54 12.43 0.15
C MET A 162 11.03 12.01 1.53
N ARG A 163 9.96 11.22 1.54
CA ARG A 163 9.45 10.54 2.73
C ARG A 163 9.91 9.08 2.74
N LEU A 164 10.41 8.62 3.88
CA LEU A 164 10.72 7.21 4.10
C LEU A 164 9.61 6.53 4.90
N VAL A 165 9.09 5.41 4.41
CA VAL A 165 8.10 4.59 5.11
C VAL A 165 8.63 3.18 5.27
N LYS A 166 8.79 2.73 6.49
CA LYS A 166 9.12 1.35 6.83
C LYS A 166 7.84 0.59 7.20
N GLN A 167 7.50 -0.36 6.35
CA GLN A 167 6.38 -1.32 6.54
C GLN A 167 6.95 -2.74 6.64
N GLY A 168 6.04 -3.68 6.98
CA GLY A 168 6.42 -5.09 7.11
C GLY A 168 7.34 -5.34 8.31
N ASP A 169 7.38 -6.59 8.74
CA ASP A 169 8.00 -6.99 10.01
C ASP A 169 9.52 -7.14 9.94
N GLY A 170 10.09 -7.16 8.73
CA GLY A 170 11.53 -7.32 8.49
C GLY A 170 12.34 -6.08 8.80
N THR A 171 13.61 -6.11 8.41
CA THR A 171 14.58 -5.04 8.67
C THR A 171 14.93 -4.27 7.38
N LEU A 172 14.92 -2.95 7.45
CA LEU A 172 15.54 -2.08 6.46
C LEU A 172 16.87 -1.54 7.00
N VAL A 173 17.95 -1.76 6.26
CA VAL A 173 19.28 -1.24 6.56
C VAL A 173 19.60 -0.10 5.62
N LEU A 174 19.85 1.09 6.15
CA LEU A 174 20.25 2.26 5.38
C LEU A 174 21.78 2.37 5.24
N PRO A 175 22.28 3.07 4.20
CA PRO A 175 23.72 3.28 4.02
C PRO A 175 24.31 4.12 5.14
N LYS A 176 25.58 3.83 5.50
CA LYS A 176 26.36 4.50 6.56
C LYS A 176 26.82 5.91 6.15
N VAL A 177 25.89 6.74 5.72
CA VAL A 177 26.14 8.13 5.33
C VAL A 177 25.13 9.04 6.00
N ALA A 178 25.46 10.31 6.12
CA ALA A 178 24.52 11.29 6.65
C ALA A 178 23.34 11.43 5.70
N GLN A 179 22.14 11.14 6.18
CA GLN A 179 20.91 11.30 5.41
C GLN A 179 20.45 12.75 5.49
N THR A 180 20.14 13.37 4.36
CA THR A 180 19.86 14.81 4.26
C THR A 180 18.43 15.14 3.83
N TYR A 181 17.59 14.13 3.60
CA TYR A 181 16.19 14.34 3.23
C TYR A 181 15.40 15.02 4.36
N THR A 182 14.38 15.77 3.99
CA THR A 182 13.58 16.61 4.90
C THR A 182 12.16 16.10 5.14
N GLY A 183 11.68 15.15 4.32
CA GLY A 183 10.42 14.48 4.55
C GLY A 183 10.45 13.58 5.77
N SER A 184 9.30 13.11 6.22
CA SER A 184 9.19 12.27 7.42
C SER A 184 9.82 10.88 7.25
N THR A 185 10.27 10.32 8.36
CA THR A 185 10.60 8.90 8.51
C THR A 185 9.53 8.24 9.37
N ASP A 186 8.71 7.39 8.76
CA ASP A 186 7.60 6.72 9.42
C ASP A 186 7.89 5.23 9.56
N ILE A 187 7.90 4.72 10.77
CA ILE A 187 8.11 3.30 11.06
C ILE A 187 6.77 2.71 11.54
N TRP A 188 6.08 2.02 10.63
CA TRP A 188 4.79 1.39 10.94
C TRP A 188 4.94 -0.03 11.47
N ALA A 189 5.98 -0.74 11.03
CA ALA A 189 6.30 -2.09 11.50
C ALA A 189 7.77 -2.43 11.23
N GLY A 190 8.29 -3.45 11.91
CA GLY A 190 9.63 -3.98 11.74
C GLY A 190 10.74 -3.10 12.31
N THR A 191 11.89 -3.17 11.71
CA THR A 191 13.12 -2.51 12.19
C THR A 191 13.73 -1.63 11.12
N LEU A 192 14.06 -0.39 11.46
CA LEU A 192 14.95 0.47 10.69
C LEU A 192 16.32 0.48 11.35
N GLN A 193 17.32 -0.06 10.66
CA GLN A 193 18.72 -0.06 11.11
C GLN A 193 19.52 0.95 10.32
N PHE A 194 20.30 1.75 11.05
CA PHE A 194 21.05 2.76 10.39
C PHE A 194 22.22 3.27 11.26
N ASP A 195 23.42 3.25 10.69
CA ASP A 195 24.69 3.59 11.36
C ASP A 195 25.19 5.01 10.98
N GLY A 196 24.33 5.82 10.38
CA GLY A 196 24.63 7.20 9.96
C GLY A 196 23.99 8.25 10.87
N THR A 197 23.78 9.44 10.33
CA THR A 197 23.03 10.52 10.99
C THR A 197 21.81 10.91 10.17
N LEU A 198 20.70 11.12 10.85
CA LEU A 198 19.48 11.66 10.30
C LEU A 198 19.45 13.15 10.65
N LEU A 199 19.72 14.01 9.67
CA LEU A 199 19.96 15.42 9.95
C LEU A 199 18.69 16.25 10.04
N ASN A 200 17.73 16.00 9.15
CA ASN A 200 16.61 16.91 8.93
C ASN A 200 15.23 16.25 8.95
N SER A 201 15.16 14.91 8.91
CA SER A 201 13.90 14.20 8.87
C SER A 201 13.29 14.01 10.27
N PRO A 202 12.03 14.39 10.50
CA PRO A 202 11.33 14.00 11.72
C PRO A 202 11.06 12.49 11.72
N LEU A 203 11.25 11.85 12.86
CA LEU A 203 10.99 10.44 13.10
C LEU A 203 9.63 10.27 13.79
N TRP A 204 8.78 9.36 13.26
CA TRP A 204 7.44 9.03 13.76
C TRP A 204 7.22 7.52 13.91
#